data_3783b3a1d5ff68c9798d1495431b7ade
#
_entry.id   3783b3a1d5ff68c9798d1495431b7ade
#
_cell.length_a   1.000
_cell.length_b   1.000
_cell.length_c   1.000
_cell.angle_alpha   90.00
_cell.angle_beta   90.00
_cell.angle_gamma   90.00
#
_symmetry.space_group_name_H-M   'P 1'
#
loop_
_entity.id
_entity.type
_entity.pdbx_description
1 polymer ?
#
loop_
_entity_poly.entity_id
_entity_poly.type
_entity_poly.pdbx_seq_one_letter_code
_entity_poly.pdbx_strand_id
1 'polypeptide(L)'
;MAKAIKQLQVGQLVRSLAGHDKGQYYLVLKVAGVKVWLVDGYKRLPANAKQKNPCHLQESKLISADFAAKAQAGNLRPEDMRACLRALLSQQADELNVGKNPDEEALANV
;
A
#
# COMPACT_ATOMS: atom_id res chain seq x y z
N MET A 1 19.07 -18.10 -8.27
CA MET A 1 19.04 -17.53 -7.90
C MET A 1 18.27 -17.32 -7.07
N ALA A 2 18.56 -17.10 -6.49
CA ALA A 2 17.75 -16.90 -5.57
C ALA A 2 16.67 -16.09 -5.90
N LYS A 3 15.63 -16.31 -5.37
CA LYS A 3 14.59 -15.59 -5.55
C LYS A 3 14.82 -14.34 -5.02
N ALA A 4 14.63 -13.41 -5.68
CA ALA A 4 14.82 -12.06 -5.24
C ALA A 4 13.95 -11.76 -4.04
N ILE A 5 14.52 -11.09 -3.09
CA ILE A 5 13.78 -10.62 -1.96
C ILE A 5 13.06 -9.37 -2.40
N LYS A 6 11.80 -9.26 -2.06
CA LYS A 6 11.05 -8.08 -2.41
C LYS A 6 11.66 -6.86 -1.74
N GLN A 7 11.85 -5.84 -2.52
CA GLN A 7 12.40 -4.60 -2.00
C GLN A 7 11.28 -3.62 -1.76
N LEU A 8 10.74 -3.67 -0.57
CA LEU A 8 9.67 -2.77 -0.20
C LEU A 8 10.24 -1.52 0.42
N GLN A 9 9.52 -0.43 0.28
CA GLN A 9 9.99 0.84 0.84
C GLN A 9 8.84 1.55 1.53
N VAL A 10 9.19 2.45 2.42
CA VAL A 10 8.21 3.20 3.19
C VAL A 10 7.32 3.99 2.24
N GLY A 11 6.02 3.90 2.49
CA GLY A 11 5.03 4.58 1.65
C GLY A 11 4.52 3.76 0.50
N GLN A 12 5.02 2.54 0.33
CA GLN A 12 4.60 1.69 -0.78
C GLN A 12 3.27 1.02 -0.48
N LEU A 13 2.42 0.95 -1.49
CA LEU A 13 1.13 0.29 -1.36
C LEU A 13 1.32 -1.20 -1.54
N VAL A 14 0.79 -1.97 -0.59
CA VAL A 14 0.86 -3.43 -0.65
C VAL A 14 -0.50 -4.00 -0.29
N ARG A 15 -0.72 -5.25 -0.69
CA ARG A 15 -1.95 -5.96 -0.40
C ARG A 15 -1.63 -7.27 0.29
N SER A 16 -2.38 -7.59 1.32
CA SER A 16 -2.18 -8.83 2.04
C SER A 16 -2.68 -10.01 1.23
N LEU A 17 -1.87 -11.07 1.16
CA LEU A 17 -2.21 -12.27 0.42
C LEU A 17 -2.59 -13.43 1.33
N ALA A 18 -2.47 -13.29 2.62
CA ALA A 18 -2.69 -14.41 3.52
C ALA A 18 -3.20 -13.93 4.87
N GLY A 19 -3.86 -14.83 5.57
CA GLY A 19 -4.33 -14.54 6.91
C GLY A 19 -5.69 -13.92 6.94
N HIS A 20 -6.10 -13.47 8.12
CA HIS A 20 -7.43 -12.91 8.28
C HIS A 20 -7.60 -11.60 7.54
N ASP A 21 -6.51 -10.93 7.22
CA ASP A 21 -6.58 -9.67 6.50
C ASP A 21 -6.32 -9.81 5.02
N LYS A 22 -6.45 -11.01 4.50
CA LYS A 22 -6.25 -11.26 3.07
C LYS A 22 -7.11 -10.31 2.25
N GLY A 23 -6.49 -9.65 1.29
CA GLY A 23 -7.17 -8.69 0.44
C GLY A 23 -7.12 -7.27 0.93
N GLN A 24 -6.69 -7.04 2.16
CA GLN A 24 -6.59 -5.69 2.69
C GLN A 24 -5.37 -4.98 2.14
N TYR A 25 -5.51 -3.68 1.94
CA TYR A 25 -4.41 -2.85 1.46
C TYR A 25 -3.80 -2.07 2.60
N TYR A 26 -2.51 -1.89 2.53
CA TYR A 26 -1.75 -1.17 3.55
C TYR A 26 -0.67 -0.33 2.92
N LEU A 27 -0.15 0.61 3.70
CA LEU A 27 1.06 1.33 3.35
C LEU A 27 2.19 0.82 4.23
N VAL A 28 3.37 0.70 3.65
CA VAL A 28 4.54 0.24 4.38
C VAL A 28 5.03 1.37 5.27
N LEU A 29 5.08 1.11 6.56
CA LEU A 29 5.58 2.07 7.54
C LEU A 29 7.06 1.87 7.81
N LYS A 30 7.50 0.63 7.84
CA LYS A 30 8.86 0.32 8.21
C LYS A 30 9.24 -1.03 7.63
N VAL A 31 10.48 -1.15 7.23
CA VAL A 31 11.03 -2.43 6.75
C VAL A 31 12.26 -2.73 7.57
N ALA A 32 12.33 -3.90 8.15
CA ALA A 32 13.47 -4.31 8.94
C ALA A 32 13.67 -5.80 8.80
N GLY A 33 14.75 -6.20 8.18
CA GLY A 33 15.04 -7.62 7.99
C GLY A 33 13.97 -8.28 7.17
N VAL A 34 13.38 -9.33 7.72
CA VAL A 34 12.35 -10.09 7.02
C VAL A 34 10.96 -9.68 7.44
N LYS A 35 10.83 -8.55 8.13
CA LYS A 35 9.53 -8.09 8.58
C LYS A 35 9.20 -6.74 8.02
N VAL A 36 7.92 -6.52 7.78
CA VAL A 36 7.41 -5.25 7.30
C VAL A 36 6.30 -4.82 8.23
N TRP A 37 6.30 -3.55 8.61
CA TRP A 37 5.24 -2.99 9.46
C TRP A 37 4.32 -2.18 8.58
N LEU A 38 3.01 -2.45 8.70
CA LEU A 38 2.00 -1.92 7.81
C LEU A 38 0.97 -1.12 8.57
N VAL A 39 0.50 -0.04 7.96
CA VAL A 39 -0.56 0.79 8.55
C VAL A 39 -1.58 1.09 7.48
N ASP A 40 -2.79 1.43 7.92
CA ASP A 40 -3.83 1.85 6.99
C ASP A 40 -4.50 3.15 7.45
N GLY A 41 -4.17 3.63 8.62
CA GLY A 41 -4.77 4.86 9.13
C GLY A 41 -6.13 4.66 9.77
N TYR A 42 -6.63 3.43 9.76
CA TYR A 42 -7.92 3.10 10.36
C TYR A 42 -7.72 2.21 11.56
N LYS A 43 -7.56 0.93 11.33
CA LYS A 43 -7.33 -0.03 12.40
C LYS A 43 -5.86 -0.18 12.73
N ARG A 44 -4.99 0.07 11.76
CA ARG A 44 -3.56 -0.10 11.95
C ARG A 44 -2.87 1.25 11.91
N LEU A 45 -2.38 1.65 13.05
CA LEU A 45 -1.63 2.89 13.22
C LEU A 45 -0.22 2.53 13.66
N PRO A 46 0.70 3.48 13.69
CA PRO A 46 2.08 3.15 14.06
C PRO A 46 2.19 2.42 15.39
N ALA A 47 1.31 2.72 16.35
CA ALA A 47 1.38 2.07 17.65
C ALA A 47 0.98 0.60 17.59
N ASN A 48 0.16 0.22 16.62
CA ASN A 48 -0.26 -1.16 16.46
C ASN A 48 -0.16 -1.62 15.02
N ALA A 49 0.93 -1.25 14.37
CA ALA A 49 1.15 -1.62 12.99
C ALA A 49 1.13 -3.13 12.82
N LYS A 50 0.66 -3.56 11.68
CA LYS A 50 0.59 -4.98 11.37
C LYS A 50 1.95 -5.45 10.90
N GLN A 51 2.48 -6.50 11.49
CA GLN A 51 3.74 -7.06 11.06
C GLN A 51 3.47 -8.22 10.11
N LYS A 52 4.16 -8.22 8.99
CA LYS A 52 4.02 -9.29 8.04
C LYS A 52 5.35 -9.61 7.39
N ASN A 53 5.46 -10.85 6.94
CA ASN A 53 6.59 -11.25 6.12
C ASN A 53 6.30 -10.79 4.69
N PRO A 54 7.29 -10.21 4.00
CA PRO A 54 7.05 -9.73 2.64
C PRO A 54 6.51 -10.78 1.68
N CYS A 55 6.79 -12.06 1.92
CA CYS A 55 6.30 -13.09 1.02
C CYS A 55 4.78 -13.22 1.05
N HIS A 56 4.13 -12.66 2.06
CA HIS A 56 2.68 -12.67 2.14
C HIS A 56 2.06 -11.38 1.64
N LEU A 57 2.82 -10.58 0.92
CA LEU A 57 2.35 -9.32 0.42
C LEU A 57 2.47 -9.25 -1.09
N GLN A 58 1.47 -8.67 -1.71
CA GLN A 58 1.50 -8.33 -3.12
C GLN A 58 1.95 -6.89 -3.19
N GLU A 59 3.12 -6.65 -3.72
CA GLU A 59 3.62 -5.28 -3.84
C GLU A 59 3.05 -4.62 -5.08
N SER A 60 2.96 -3.31 -5.03
CA SER A 60 2.60 -2.51 -6.19
C SER A 60 3.76 -1.60 -6.48
N LYS A 61 3.68 -0.88 -7.59
CA LYS A 61 4.71 0.10 -7.92
C LYS A 61 4.37 1.46 -7.36
N LEU A 62 3.25 1.59 -6.70
CA LEU A 62 2.79 2.88 -6.21
C LEU A 62 3.38 3.17 -4.85
N ILE A 63 3.98 4.33 -4.73
CA ILE A 63 4.64 4.77 -3.51
C ILE A 63 4.19 6.18 -3.21
N SER A 64 3.79 6.44 -1.97
CA SER A 64 3.43 7.77 -1.56
C SER A 64 4.66 8.48 -1.01
N ALA A 65 5.17 9.42 -1.76
CA ALA A 65 6.32 10.21 -1.31
C ALA A 65 5.92 11.07 -0.12
N ASP A 66 4.68 11.53 -0.10
CA ASP A 66 4.19 12.35 1.01
C ASP A 66 4.17 11.55 2.31
N PHE A 67 3.69 10.31 2.24
CA PHE A 67 3.69 9.43 3.40
C PHE A 67 5.14 9.21 3.89
N ALA A 68 6.03 8.91 2.98
CA ALA A 68 7.41 8.63 3.34
C ALA A 68 8.06 9.85 3.99
N ALA A 69 7.80 11.03 3.45
CA ALA A 69 8.39 12.24 3.99
C ALA A 69 7.86 12.53 5.39
N LYS A 70 6.57 12.36 5.60
CA LYS A 70 5.97 12.62 6.91
C LYS A 70 6.41 11.58 7.92
N ALA A 71 6.56 10.34 7.49
CA ALA A 71 7.05 9.28 8.38
C ALA A 71 8.47 9.58 8.83
N GLN A 72 9.30 10.05 7.92
CA GLN A 72 10.67 10.37 8.24
C GLN A 72 10.74 11.57 9.17
N ALA A 73 9.85 12.53 8.99
CA ALA A 73 9.82 13.72 9.83
C ALA A 73 9.20 13.47 11.19
N GLY A 74 8.55 12.31 11.37
CA GLY A 74 7.96 11.99 12.66
C GLY A 74 6.63 12.67 12.90
N ASN A 75 5.97 13.18 11.87
CA ASN A 75 4.68 13.84 12.07
C ASN A 75 3.57 13.23 11.21
N LEU A 76 3.61 11.92 11.09
CA LEU A 76 2.61 11.19 10.33
C LEU A 76 1.37 11.01 11.21
N ARG A 77 0.23 11.49 10.73
CA ARG A 77 -1.03 11.41 11.46
C ARG A 77 -1.97 10.41 10.79
N PRO A 78 -2.96 9.89 11.54
CA PRO A 78 -3.90 8.94 10.94
C PRO A 78 -4.59 9.49 9.69
N GLU A 79 -4.99 10.76 9.69
CA GLU A 79 -5.64 11.31 8.52
C GLU A 79 -4.70 11.39 7.34
N ASP A 80 -3.39 11.57 7.58
CA ASP A 80 -2.41 11.56 6.51
C ASP A 80 -2.30 10.16 5.91
N MET A 81 -2.30 9.16 6.78
CA MET A 81 -2.22 7.78 6.30
C MET A 81 -3.42 7.44 5.44
N ARG A 82 -4.61 7.81 5.92
CA ARG A 82 -5.81 7.51 5.17
C ARG A 82 -5.83 8.23 3.84
N ALA A 83 -5.40 9.49 3.82
CA ALA A 83 -5.38 10.26 2.58
C ALA A 83 -4.40 9.66 1.60
N CYS A 84 -3.20 9.29 2.06
CA CYS A 84 -2.20 8.69 1.20
C CYS A 84 -2.66 7.34 0.67
N LEU A 85 -3.27 6.53 1.53
CA LEU A 85 -3.76 5.24 1.10
C LEU A 85 -4.84 5.40 0.04
N ARG A 86 -5.79 6.31 0.28
CA ARG A 86 -6.85 6.53 -0.69
C ARG A 86 -6.31 7.02 -2.01
N ALA A 87 -5.32 7.90 -1.95
CA ALA A 87 -4.73 8.43 -3.18
C ALA A 87 -4.09 7.32 -4.00
N LEU A 88 -3.35 6.43 -3.34
CA LEU A 88 -2.70 5.34 -4.06
C LEU A 88 -3.71 4.32 -4.56
N LEU A 89 -4.74 4.05 -3.78
CA LEU A 89 -5.78 3.14 -4.23
C LEU A 89 -6.49 3.69 -5.46
N SER A 90 -6.69 4.99 -5.51
CA SER A 90 -7.28 5.63 -6.66
C SER A 90 -6.37 5.50 -7.87
N GLN A 91 -5.07 5.69 -7.67
CA GLN A 91 -4.12 5.53 -8.76
C GLN A 91 -4.08 4.09 -9.25
N GLN A 92 -4.17 3.14 -8.34
CA GLN A 92 -4.16 1.75 -8.72
C GLN A 92 -5.39 1.40 -9.55
N ALA A 93 -6.54 1.93 -9.17
CA ALA A 93 -7.75 1.72 -9.95
C ALA A 93 -7.58 2.26 -11.36
N ASP A 94 -6.95 3.43 -11.49
CA ASP A 94 -6.70 4.01 -12.79
C ASP A 94 -5.74 3.15 -13.60
N GLU A 95 -4.72 2.62 -12.95
CA GLU A 95 -3.78 1.76 -13.64
C GLU A 95 -4.43 0.48 -14.12
N LEU A 96 -5.28 -0.08 -13.30
CA LEU A 96 -6.00 -1.29 -13.68
C LEU A 96 -6.92 -1.01 -14.85
N ASN A 97 -7.48 0.18 -14.90
CA ASN A 97 -8.38 0.55 -15.97
C ASN A 97 -7.66 0.88 -17.26
N VAL A 98 -6.38 1.15 -17.18
CA VAL A 98 -5.60 1.47 -18.38
C VAL A 98 -5.65 0.31 -19.36
N GLY A 99 -5.67 -0.91 -18.87
CA GLY A 99 -5.72 -2.06 -19.74
C GLY A 99 -7.09 -2.32 -20.32
N LYS A 100 -8.09 -1.57 -19.90
CA LYS A 100 -9.42 -1.77 -20.40
C LYS A 100 -9.70 -0.81 -21.54
N ASN A 101 -10.71 -1.15 -22.27
CA ASN A 101 -11.13 -0.30 -23.38
C ASN A 101 -11.80 0.93 -22.79
N PRO A 102 -11.26 2.13 -23.01
CA PRO A 102 -11.88 3.34 -22.47
C PRO A 102 -13.28 3.57 -23.00
N ASP A 103 -13.53 3.15 -24.23
CA ASP A 103 -14.85 3.31 -24.80
C ASP A 103 -15.85 2.44 -24.06
N GLU A 104 -15.39 1.27 -23.67
CA GLU A 104 -16.25 0.36 -22.96
C GLU A 104 -16.65 0.97 -21.62
N GLU A 105 -15.71 1.60 -20.95
CA GLU A 105 -16.00 2.22 -19.70
C GLU A 105 -16.90 3.41 -19.87
N ALA A 106 -16.68 4.18 -20.92
CA ALA A 106 -17.52 5.32 -21.19
C ALA A 106 -18.94 4.88 -21.48
N LEU A 107 -19.08 3.76 -22.19
CA LEU A 107 -20.41 3.25 -22.48
C LEU A 107 -21.09 2.79 -21.20
N ALA A 108 -20.34 2.22 -20.30
CA ALA A 108 -20.93 1.75 -19.06
C ALA A 108 -21.47 2.90 -18.23
N ASN A 109 -20.95 4.08 -18.43
CA ASN A 109 -21.37 5.23 -17.66
C ASN A 109 -22.49 6.02 -18.30
N VAL A 110 -22.91 5.63 -19.46
CA VAL A 110 -23.94 6.35 -20.18
C VAL A 110 -25.34 5.97 -19.78
#